data_22870fb04693412ead685adcdb7573f2
#
_entry.id   22870fb04693412ead685adcdb7573f2
#
_cell.length_a   1.000
_cell.length_b   1.000
_cell.length_c   1.000
_cell.angle_alpha   90.00
_cell.angle_beta   90.00
_cell.angle_gamma   90.00
#
_symmetry.space_group_name_H-M   'P 1'
#
loop_
_entity.id
_entity.type
_entity.pdbx_description
1 polymer ?
#
loop_
_entity_poly.entity_id
_entity_poly.type
_entity_poly.pdbx_seq_one_letter_code
_entity_poly.pdbx_strand_id
1 'polypeptide(L)'
;LEMFSATPELVLFGGQIQEWDPSFTRCFGRRTVPTSHPQILEFAQSRNPFNGPSVAFQRVRVLSLGGYPLVGANEDYALWASIMASGHVTANHAEDLVFMRGGEDLVARRSTQRYRRGEEEALKFIYRTGLWSFSRFALHWLTKQLIRRLPDSWNRYIYRNLRQTIPAQVPLIYEKAHSAWNTFQL
;
A
#
# COMPACT_ATOMS: atom_id res chain seq x y z
N LEU A 1 10.58 13.48 -9.38
CA LEU A 1 11.03 14.78 -8.87
C LEU A 1 10.18 15.93 -9.44
N GLU A 2 9.82 15.90 -10.72
CA GLU A 2 9.02 16.96 -11.38
C GLU A 2 7.70 17.23 -10.66
N MET A 3 6.99 16.21 -10.18
CA MET A 3 5.73 16.38 -9.44
C MET A 3 5.89 17.21 -8.17
N PHE A 4 6.97 16.98 -7.40
CA PHE A 4 7.24 17.77 -6.19
C PHE A 4 7.70 19.21 -6.50
N SER A 5 8.35 19.42 -7.65
CA SER A 5 8.74 20.76 -8.12
C SER A 5 7.54 21.55 -8.64
N ALA A 6 6.60 20.86 -9.33
CA ALA A 6 5.37 21.49 -9.85
C ALA A 6 4.33 21.76 -8.76
N THR A 7 4.36 21.03 -7.65
CA THR A 7 3.39 21.11 -6.55
C THR A 7 4.15 21.11 -5.21
N PRO A 8 4.67 22.26 -4.76
CA PRO A 8 5.52 22.35 -3.55
C PRO A 8 4.83 21.86 -2.26
N GLU A 9 3.51 21.93 -2.18
CA GLU A 9 2.69 21.44 -1.07
C GLU A 9 2.52 19.91 -1.07
N LEU A 10 2.87 19.22 -2.16
CA LEU A 10 2.79 17.77 -2.26
C LEU A 10 3.85 17.12 -1.38
N VAL A 11 3.42 16.40 -0.35
CA VAL A 11 4.34 15.74 0.60
C VAL A 11 4.51 14.26 0.33
N LEU A 12 3.47 13.60 -0.19
CA LEU A 12 3.45 12.17 -0.45
C LEU A 12 2.90 11.90 -1.85
N PHE A 13 3.66 11.16 -2.65
CA PHE A 13 3.30 10.78 -4.01
C PHE A 13 3.54 9.30 -4.22
N GLY A 14 2.58 8.60 -4.81
CA GLY A 14 2.66 7.18 -5.15
C GLY A 14 2.09 6.89 -6.53
N GLY A 15 1.76 5.63 -6.79
CA GLY A 15 1.11 5.21 -8.03
C GLY A 15 0.62 3.78 -8.01
N GLN A 16 0.18 3.30 -9.16
CA GLN A 16 -0.34 1.95 -9.30
C GLN A 16 0.80 0.93 -9.34
N ILE A 17 0.50 -0.31 -8.98
CA ILE A 17 1.47 -1.41 -9.07
C ILE A 17 0.84 -2.64 -9.70
N GLN A 18 1.67 -3.45 -10.34
CA GLN A 18 1.32 -4.80 -10.77
C GLN A 18 2.04 -5.84 -9.92
N GLU A 19 1.34 -6.91 -9.57
CA GLU A 19 1.88 -8.05 -8.83
C GLU A 19 2.11 -9.22 -9.78
N TRP A 20 3.35 -9.68 -9.87
CA TRP A 20 3.79 -10.73 -10.77
C TRP A 20 4.33 -11.94 -10.02
N ASP A 21 4.38 -13.10 -10.68
CA ASP A 21 5.10 -14.26 -10.18
C ASP A 21 6.61 -13.98 -10.11
N PRO A 22 7.40 -14.81 -9.40
CA PRO A 22 8.85 -14.60 -9.27
C PRO A 22 9.61 -14.56 -10.60
N SER A 23 9.12 -15.24 -11.63
CA SER A 23 9.71 -15.29 -12.97
C SER A 23 9.22 -14.19 -13.92
N PHE A 24 8.27 -13.34 -13.48
CA PHE A 24 7.61 -12.32 -14.30
C PHE A 24 6.92 -12.85 -15.55
N THR A 25 6.48 -14.11 -15.53
CA THR A 25 5.75 -14.74 -16.64
C THR A 25 4.23 -14.60 -16.48
N ARG A 26 3.75 -14.42 -15.23
CA ARG A 26 2.32 -14.31 -14.92
C ARG A 26 2.03 -13.15 -14.01
N CYS A 27 1.16 -12.23 -14.43
CA CYS A 27 0.61 -11.20 -13.57
C CYS A 27 -0.54 -11.76 -12.73
N PHE A 28 -0.48 -11.55 -11.41
CA PHE A 28 -1.54 -11.95 -10.49
C PHE A 28 -2.65 -10.91 -10.41
N GLY A 29 -2.32 -9.65 -10.68
CA GLY A 29 -3.27 -8.55 -10.65
C GLY A 29 -2.63 -7.18 -10.53
N ARG A 30 -3.45 -6.16 -10.67
CA ARG A 30 -3.09 -4.76 -10.51
C ARG A 30 -3.70 -4.22 -9.22
N ARG A 31 -2.93 -3.48 -8.43
CA ARG A 31 -3.47 -2.72 -7.29
C ARG A 31 -3.63 -1.27 -7.68
N THR A 32 -4.88 -0.88 -7.86
CA THR A 32 -5.26 0.51 -8.16
C THR A 32 -5.61 1.25 -6.88
N VAL A 33 -5.14 2.50 -6.80
CA VAL A 33 -5.41 3.43 -5.71
C VAL A 33 -5.87 4.77 -6.28
N PRO A 34 -6.67 5.57 -5.55
CA PRO A 34 -7.17 6.86 -6.04
C PRO A 34 -6.01 7.83 -6.27
N THR A 35 -6.19 8.75 -7.23
CA THR A 35 -5.13 9.66 -7.69
C THR A 35 -5.18 11.04 -7.05
N SER A 36 -6.37 11.56 -6.75
CA SER A 36 -6.54 12.89 -6.19
C SER A 36 -6.59 12.90 -4.65
N HIS A 37 -6.11 13.96 -4.03
CA HIS A 37 -6.09 14.11 -2.57
C HIS A 37 -7.44 13.86 -1.88
N PRO A 38 -8.58 14.44 -2.34
CA PRO A 38 -9.88 14.16 -1.72
C PRO A 38 -10.28 12.69 -1.78
N GLN A 39 -10.08 12.04 -2.92
CA GLN A 39 -10.37 10.62 -3.09
C GLN A 39 -9.44 9.74 -2.24
N ILE A 40 -8.19 10.13 -2.06
CA ILE A 40 -7.21 9.46 -1.19
C ILE A 40 -7.69 9.53 0.27
N LEU A 41 -8.14 10.69 0.75
CA LEU A 41 -8.67 10.84 2.11
C LEU A 41 -9.92 9.98 2.34
N GLU A 42 -10.83 9.94 1.39
CA GLU A 42 -12.03 9.09 1.45
C GLU A 42 -11.65 7.60 1.47
N PHE A 43 -10.76 7.17 0.57
CA PHE A 43 -10.32 5.78 0.49
C PHE A 43 -9.55 5.34 1.75
N ALA A 44 -8.79 6.26 2.35
CA ALA A 44 -8.09 6.05 3.62
C ALA A 44 -9.02 5.81 4.82
N GLN A 45 -10.32 6.04 4.68
CA GLN A 45 -11.30 5.65 5.69
C GLN A 45 -11.55 4.13 5.72
N SER A 46 -11.17 3.42 4.67
CA SER A 46 -11.45 1.97 4.53
C SER A 46 -10.20 1.11 4.38
N ARG A 47 -9.16 1.59 3.71
CA ARG A 47 -7.93 0.84 3.42
C ARG A 47 -6.76 1.76 3.07
N ASN A 48 -5.54 1.20 3.06
CA ASN A 48 -4.33 1.92 2.68
C ASN A 48 -4.45 2.49 1.26
N PRO A 49 -4.41 3.85 1.09
CA PRO A 49 -4.57 4.52 -0.20
C PRO A 49 -3.29 4.62 -1.02
N PHE A 50 -2.20 4.02 -0.57
CA PHE A 50 -0.93 4.02 -1.28
C PHE A 50 -0.38 2.60 -1.43
N ASN A 51 0.35 2.40 -2.50
CA ASN A 51 1.14 1.20 -2.72
C ASN A 51 2.57 1.48 -2.24
N GLY A 52 2.95 1.01 -1.06
CA GLY A 52 4.23 1.30 -0.42
C GLY A 52 5.46 1.24 -1.34
N PRO A 53 5.61 0.23 -2.23
CA PRO A 53 6.76 0.14 -3.14
C PRO A 53 6.86 1.28 -4.17
N SER A 54 5.76 2.00 -4.45
CA SER A 54 5.72 3.08 -5.46
C SER A 54 5.82 4.48 -4.86
N VAL A 55 6.06 4.61 -3.55
CA VAL A 55 5.91 5.88 -2.85
C VAL A 55 7.23 6.67 -2.81
N ALA A 56 7.10 7.97 -3.06
CA ALA A 56 8.10 8.99 -2.74
C ALA A 56 7.48 10.06 -1.82
N PHE A 57 8.28 10.66 -0.95
CA PHE A 57 7.81 11.68 -0.01
C PHE A 57 8.89 12.73 0.32
N GLN A 58 8.47 13.88 0.79
CA GLN A 58 9.37 14.92 1.28
C GLN A 58 9.94 14.50 2.65
N ARG A 59 11.23 14.08 2.67
CA ARG A 59 11.92 13.58 3.87
C ARG A 59 11.81 14.54 5.06
N VAL A 60 11.99 15.84 4.84
CA VAL A 60 11.95 16.85 5.92
C VAL A 60 10.58 16.89 6.59
N ARG A 61 9.49 16.82 5.79
CA ARG A 61 8.12 16.79 6.30
C ARG A 61 7.85 15.52 7.09
N VAL A 62 8.28 14.37 6.58
CA VAL A 62 8.12 13.09 7.27
C VAL A 62 8.88 13.09 8.62
N LEU A 63 10.10 13.60 8.64
CA LEU A 63 10.87 13.70 9.89
C LEU A 63 10.24 14.65 10.92
N SER A 64 9.63 15.77 10.48
CA SER A 64 8.92 16.68 11.39
C SER A 64 7.69 16.06 12.04
N LEU A 65 7.12 15.00 11.43
CA LEU A 65 6.02 14.21 11.97
C LEU A 65 6.49 13.00 12.83
N GLY A 66 7.80 12.88 13.06
CA GLY A 66 8.39 11.80 13.86
C GLY A 66 8.86 10.59 13.05
N GLY A 67 8.77 10.63 11.71
CA GLY A 67 9.18 9.53 10.83
C GLY A 67 8.21 8.33 10.83
N TYR A 68 8.74 7.15 10.52
CA TYR A 68 7.94 5.92 10.57
C TYR A 68 7.56 5.56 12.00
N PRO A 69 6.26 5.36 12.29
CA PRO A 69 5.82 4.96 13.62
C PRO A 69 6.30 3.55 13.97
N LEU A 70 6.64 3.36 15.24
CA LEU A 70 7.08 2.06 15.77
C LEU A 70 5.89 1.13 16.01
N VAL A 71 5.36 0.58 14.90
CA VAL A 71 4.30 -0.42 14.91
C VAL A 71 4.79 -1.69 14.22
N GLY A 72 4.30 -2.85 14.65
CA GLY A 72 4.83 -4.14 14.21
C GLY A 72 4.39 -4.57 12.81
N ALA A 73 3.41 -3.88 12.18
CA ALA A 73 2.93 -4.11 10.83
C ALA A 73 2.14 -2.89 10.30
N ASN A 74 2.02 -2.75 8.97
CA ASN A 74 1.34 -1.62 8.31
C ASN A 74 1.91 -0.25 8.74
N GLU A 75 3.19 -0.19 9.01
CA GLU A 75 3.95 1.02 9.36
C GLU A 75 3.87 2.09 8.28
N ASP A 76 3.78 1.65 7.03
CA ASP A 76 3.56 2.48 5.86
C ASP A 76 2.20 3.21 5.95
N TYR A 77 1.11 2.48 6.17
CA TYR A 77 -0.21 3.07 6.32
C TYR A 77 -0.31 4.00 7.53
N ALA A 78 0.32 3.63 8.64
CA ALA A 78 0.37 4.47 9.83
C ALA A 78 1.10 5.80 9.55
N LEU A 79 2.20 5.78 8.79
CA LEU A 79 2.88 7.00 8.35
C LEU A 79 2.01 7.84 7.40
N TRP A 80 1.37 7.21 6.42
CA TRP A 80 0.47 7.94 5.50
C TRP A 80 -0.68 8.60 6.25
N ALA A 81 -1.21 7.94 7.27
CA ALA A 81 -2.25 8.49 8.13
C ALA A 81 -1.76 9.75 8.87
N SER A 82 -0.53 9.75 9.39
CA SER A 82 0.06 10.94 10.02
C SER A 82 0.19 12.11 9.04
N ILE A 83 0.65 11.84 7.80
CA ILE A 83 0.81 12.86 6.76
C ILE A 83 -0.55 13.45 6.37
N MET A 84 -1.57 12.62 6.15
CA MET A 84 -2.91 13.06 5.77
C MET A 84 -3.61 13.81 6.90
N ALA A 85 -3.52 13.31 8.14
CA ALA A 85 -4.12 13.97 9.31
C ALA A 85 -3.49 15.33 9.64
N SER A 86 -2.24 15.54 9.22
CA SER A 86 -1.55 16.84 9.36
C SER A 86 -1.91 17.84 8.24
N GLY A 87 -2.87 17.52 7.38
CA GLY A 87 -3.34 18.40 6.31
C GLY A 87 -2.39 18.53 5.11
N HIS A 88 -1.41 17.64 4.99
CA HIS A 88 -0.48 17.66 3.85
C HIS A 88 -1.11 17.09 2.59
N VAL A 89 -0.80 17.71 1.44
CA VAL A 89 -1.29 17.28 0.13
C VAL A 89 -0.61 15.97 -0.27
N THR A 90 -1.44 15.06 -0.81
CA THR A 90 -1.01 13.75 -1.28
C THR A 90 -1.60 13.46 -2.65
N ALA A 91 -0.91 12.67 -3.47
CA ALA A 91 -1.39 12.25 -4.79
C ALA A 91 -0.86 10.88 -5.19
N ASN A 92 -1.51 10.22 -6.13
CA ASN A 92 -0.97 9.07 -6.83
C ASN A 92 -1.01 9.28 -8.35
N HIS A 93 -0.05 8.71 -9.04
CA HIS A 93 -0.06 8.62 -10.50
C HIS A 93 -1.10 7.59 -10.97
N ALA A 94 -1.67 7.82 -12.14
CA ALA A 94 -2.65 6.89 -12.73
C ALA A 94 -2.00 5.65 -13.36
N GLU A 95 -0.72 5.74 -13.70
CA GLU A 95 0.03 4.66 -14.33
C GLU A 95 0.69 3.73 -13.32
N ASP A 96 1.07 2.55 -13.80
CA ASP A 96 1.82 1.57 -13.04
C ASP A 96 3.28 2.00 -12.91
N LEU A 97 3.70 2.32 -11.69
CA LEU A 97 5.07 2.77 -11.40
C LEU A 97 5.98 1.61 -10.99
N VAL A 98 5.42 0.50 -10.50
CA VAL A 98 6.19 -0.62 -10.00
C VAL A 98 5.57 -1.95 -10.42
N PHE A 99 6.42 -2.84 -10.89
CA PHE A 99 6.13 -4.25 -11.10
C PHE A 99 6.79 -5.04 -9.98
N MET A 100 5.98 -5.54 -9.04
CA MET A 100 6.52 -6.22 -7.87
C MET A 100 6.34 -7.73 -7.96
N ARG A 101 7.32 -8.47 -7.50
CA ARG A 101 7.19 -9.91 -7.30
C ARG A 101 6.26 -10.17 -6.12
N GLY A 102 5.16 -10.86 -6.39
CA GLY A 102 4.22 -11.38 -5.40
C GLY A 102 4.48 -12.86 -5.14
N GLY A 103 3.83 -13.43 -4.14
CA GLY A 103 3.91 -14.85 -3.87
C GLY A 103 3.19 -15.26 -2.60
N GLU A 104 3.16 -16.56 -2.34
CA GLU A 104 2.52 -17.17 -1.16
C GLU A 104 3.19 -16.74 0.17
N ASP A 105 4.47 -16.38 0.14
CA ASP A 105 5.23 -15.90 1.30
C ASP A 105 4.62 -14.65 1.95
N LEU A 106 3.95 -13.80 1.15
CA LEU A 106 3.25 -12.63 1.67
C LEU A 106 2.05 -13.00 2.54
N VAL A 107 1.33 -14.06 2.16
CA VAL A 107 0.18 -14.56 2.91
C VAL A 107 0.65 -15.22 4.19
N ALA A 108 1.70 -16.05 4.12
CA ALA A 108 2.27 -16.74 5.28
C ALA A 108 2.77 -15.75 6.34
N ARG A 109 3.49 -14.70 5.96
CA ARG A 109 3.95 -13.64 6.89
C ARG A 109 2.81 -12.93 7.61
N ARG A 110 1.69 -12.67 6.91
CA ARG A 110 0.53 -11.95 7.45
C ARG A 110 -0.34 -12.80 8.38
N SER A 111 -0.17 -14.13 8.41
CA SER A 111 -0.91 -15.04 9.29
C SER A 111 -0.31 -15.15 10.69
N THR A 112 0.90 -14.64 10.92
CA THR A 112 1.60 -14.78 12.21
C THR A 112 0.97 -13.95 13.32
N GLN A 113 1.07 -14.43 14.57
CA GLN A 113 0.59 -13.71 15.75
C GLN A 113 1.32 -12.34 15.92
N ARG A 114 2.62 -12.29 15.57
CA ARG A 114 3.40 -11.05 15.59
C ARG A 114 2.80 -10.00 14.65
N TYR A 115 2.47 -10.40 13.41
CA TYR A 115 1.84 -9.52 12.43
C TYR A 115 0.48 -9.01 12.92
N ARG A 116 -0.35 -9.90 13.51
CA ARG A 116 -1.68 -9.53 14.04
C ARG A 116 -1.59 -8.48 15.15
N ARG A 117 -0.61 -8.59 16.06
CA ARG A 117 -0.36 -7.57 17.10
C ARG A 117 0.07 -6.25 16.50
N GLY A 118 1.02 -6.26 15.57
CA GLY A 118 1.47 -5.05 14.88
C GLY A 118 0.35 -4.37 14.09
N GLU A 119 -0.55 -5.15 13.47
CA GLU A 119 -1.73 -4.62 12.79
C GLU A 119 -2.69 -3.90 13.77
N GLU A 120 -2.88 -4.43 14.98
CA GLU A 120 -3.68 -3.74 16.03
C GLU A 120 -3.03 -2.45 16.51
N GLU A 121 -1.71 -2.45 16.66
CA GLU A 121 -0.94 -1.24 17.00
C GLU A 121 -1.11 -0.17 15.92
N ALA A 122 -1.02 -0.55 14.64
CA ALA A 122 -1.25 0.36 13.53
C ALA A 122 -2.68 0.93 13.51
N LEU A 123 -3.73 0.11 13.71
CA LEU A 123 -5.11 0.60 13.79
C LEU A 123 -5.29 1.64 14.91
N LYS A 124 -4.75 1.35 16.11
CA LYS A 124 -4.77 2.29 17.23
C LYS A 124 -4.01 3.58 16.93
N PHE A 125 -2.87 3.46 16.25
CA PHE A 125 -2.06 4.61 15.85
C PHE A 125 -2.83 5.49 14.85
N ILE A 126 -3.40 4.91 13.78
CA ILE A 126 -4.19 5.64 12.77
C ILE A 126 -5.37 6.36 13.43
N TYR A 127 -6.08 5.73 14.35
CA TYR A 127 -7.12 6.37 15.13
C TYR A 127 -6.59 7.58 15.92
N ARG A 128 -5.43 7.45 16.58
CA ARG A 128 -4.82 8.53 17.37
C ARG A 128 -4.35 9.72 16.52
N THR A 129 -4.06 9.54 15.24
CA THR A 129 -3.77 10.66 14.34
C THR A 129 -4.97 11.55 14.07
N GLY A 130 -6.20 11.08 14.36
CA GLY A 130 -7.44 11.80 14.03
C GLY A 130 -7.94 11.56 12.62
N LEU A 131 -7.24 10.77 11.79
CA LEU A 131 -7.70 10.41 10.45
C LEU A 131 -9.03 9.63 10.48
N TRP A 132 -9.21 8.77 11.49
CA TRP A 132 -10.42 7.98 11.70
C TRP A 132 -11.21 8.47 12.90
N SER A 133 -12.54 8.50 12.76
CA SER A 133 -13.45 8.60 13.90
C SER A 133 -13.42 7.30 14.74
N PHE A 134 -13.91 7.36 15.98
CA PHE A 134 -14.04 6.17 16.83
C PHE A 134 -14.91 5.09 16.18
N SER A 135 -15.99 5.45 15.52
CA SER A 135 -16.85 4.48 14.82
C SER A 135 -16.12 3.76 13.68
N ARG A 136 -15.27 4.45 12.92
CA ARG A 136 -14.43 3.84 11.88
C ARG A 136 -13.38 2.92 12.48
N PHE A 137 -12.69 3.35 13.52
CA PHE A 137 -11.75 2.49 14.25
C PHE A 137 -12.43 1.22 14.78
N ALA A 138 -13.58 1.35 15.45
CA ALA A 138 -14.33 0.22 15.99
C ALA A 138 -14.77 -0.74 14.88
N LEU A 139 -15.23 -0.23 13.73
CA LEU A 139 -15.61 -1.06 12.57
C LEU A 139 -14.41 -1.85 12.06
N HIS A 140 -13.26 -1.20 11.86
CA HIS A 140 -12.04 -1.89 11.40
C HIS A 140 -11.58 -2.95 12.40
N TRP A 141 -11.59 -2.61 13.69
CA TRP A 141 -11.19 -3.52 14.73
C TRP A 141 -12.11 -4.76 14.79
N LEU A 142 -13.44 -4.55 14.80
CA LEU A 142 -14.43 -5.63 14.79
C LEU A 142 -14.32 -6.52 13.55
N THR A 143 -14.19 -5.91 12.36
CA THR A 143 -14.01 -6.65 11.11
C THR A 143 -12.78 -7.56 11.17
N LYS A 144 -11.65 -7.04 11.70
CA LYS A 144 -10.43 -7.83 11.87
C LYS A 144 -10.64 -8.98 12.86
N GLN A 145 -11.33 -8.75 13.99
CA GLN A 145 -11.63 -9.82 14.95
C GLN A 145 -12.53 -10.91 14.36
N LEU A 146 -13.52 -10.53 13.54
CA LEU A 146 -14.40 -11.49 12.86
C LEU A 146 -13.63 -12.31 11.81
N ILE A 147 -12.85 -11.66 10.95
CA ILE A 147 -12.05 -12.35 9.92
C ILE A 147 -11.07 -13.34 10.55
N ARG A 148 -10.45 -12.99 11.68
CA ARG A 148 -9.52 -13.87 12.41
C ARG A 148 -10.16 -15.14 12.97
N ARG A 149 -11.48 -15.15 13.14
CA ARG A 149 -12.25 -16.34 13.60
C ARG A 149 -12.67 -17.26 12.46
N LEU A 150 -12.53 -16.79 11.20
CA LEU A 150 -12.86 -17.60 10.03
C LEU A 150 -11.79 -18.68 9.81
N PRO A 151 -12.18 -19.88 9.33
CA PRO A 151 -11.23 -20.91 8.90
C PRO A 151 -10.26 -20.36 7.82
N ASP A 152 -9.03 -20.88 7.80
CA ASP A 152 -8.00 -20.43 6.84
C ASP A 152 -8.41 -20.58 5.37
N SER A 153 -9.28 -21.53 5.06
CA SER A 153 -9.86 -21.72 3.72
C SER A 153 -10.68 -20.49 3.27
N TRP A 154 -11.47 -19.91 4.19
CA TRP A 154 -12.27 -18.70 3.94
C TRP A 154 -11.38 -17.46 3.82
N ASN A 155 -10.36 -17.35 4.66
CA ASN A 155 -9.40 -16.26 4.58
C ASN A 155 -8.68 -16.26 3.23
N ARG A 156 -8.25 -17.43 2.72
CA ARG A 156 -7.64 -17.56 1.39
C ARG A 156 -8.63 -17.22 0.27
N TYR A 157 -9.89 -17.65 0.38
CA TYR A 157 -10.94 -17.34 -0.60
C TYR A 157 -11.22 -15.83 -0.68
N ILE A 158 -11.43 -15.17 0.48
CA ILE A 158 -11.63 -13.72 0.56
C ILE A 158 -10.44 -12.96 -0.04
N TYR A 159 -9.21 -13.36 0.32
CA TYR A 159 -8.00 -12.71 -0.18
C TYR A 159 -7.83 -12.84 -1.69
N ARG A 160 -8.18 -13.99 -2.26
CA ARG A 160 -8.14 -14.22 -3.73
C ARG A 160 -9.18 -13.39 -4.47
N ASN A 161 -10.39 -13.26 -3.94
CA ASN A 161 -11.50 -12.56 -4.60
C ASN A 161 -11.45 -11.03 -4.43
N LEU A 162 -10.75 -10.53 -3.41
CA LEU A 162 -10.52 -9.09 -3.25
C LEU A 162 -9.45 -8.54 -4.21
N ARG A 163 -8.71 -9.41 -4.89
CA ARG A 163 -7.75 -9.03 -5.93
C ARG A 163 -8.48 -8.91 -7.26
N GLN A 164 -8.48 -7.72 -7.85
CA GLN A 164 -8.92 -7.55 -9.23
C GLN A 164 -7.92 -8.24 -10.15
N THR A 165 -8.33 -9.35 -10.78
CA THR A 165 -7.55 -10.03 -11.81
C THR A 165 -7.74 -9.27 -13.12
N ILE A 166 -6.73 -8.56 -13.56
CA ILE A 166 -6.71 -7.93 -14.89
C ILE A 166 -5.84 -8.81 -15.78
N PRO A 167 -6.26 -9.13 -17.03
CA PRO A 167 -5.41 -9.81 -17.98
C PRO A 167 -4.13 -9.01 -18.19
N ALA A 168 -2.98 -9.64 -17.97
CA ALA A 168 -1.69 -8.99 -18.09
C ALA A 168 -1.34 -8.77 -19.55
N GLN A 169 -1.10 -7.53 -19.94
CA GLN A 169 -0.18 -7.24 -21.03
C GLN A 169 1.18 -6.98 -20.38
N VAL A 170 2.19 -7.74 -20.75
CA VAL A 170 3.58 -7.47 -20.35
C VAL A 170 3.92 -6.08 -20.89
N PRO A 171 4.28 -5.10 -20.03
CA PRO A 171 4.59 -3.78 -20.54
C PRO A 171 5.84 -3.84 -21.41
N LEU A 172 5.83 -3.16 -22.57
CA LEU A 172 6.98 -2.98 -23.46
C LEU A 172 8.25 -2.49 -22.73
N ILE A 173 8.07 -1.77 -21.63
CA ILE A 173 9.17 -1.29 -20.75
C ILE A 173 9.88 -2.47 -20.06
N TYR A 174 9.16 -3.53 -19.69
CA TYR A 174 9.76 -4.70 -19.06
C TYR A 174 10.61 -5.49 -20.06
N GLU A 175 10.14 -5.69 -21.28
CA GLU A 175 10.93 -6.34 -22.34
C GLU A 175 12.23 -5.59 -22.62
N LYS A 176 12.18 -4.24 -22.66
CA LYS A 176 13.37 -3.38 -22.81
C LYS A 176 14.30 -3.45 -21.59
N ALA A 177 13.77 -3.42 -20.38
CA ALA A 177 14.57 -3.49 -19.16
C ALA A 177 15.19 -4.89 -18.98
N HIS A 178 14.47 -5.96 -19.29
CA HIS A 178 14.97 -7.33 -19.20
C HIS A 178 16.02 -7.64 -20.28
N SER A 179 15.85 -7.13 -21.50
CA SER A 179 16.86 -7.24 -22.55
C SER A 179 18.13 -6.45 -22.21
N ALA A 180 17.99 -5.23 -21.67
CA ALA A 180 19.12 -4.44 -21.20
C ALA A 180 19.86 -5.12 -20.03
N TRP A 181 19.14 -5.71 -19.04
CA TRP A 181 19.74 -6.44 -17.93
C TRP A 181 20.53 -7.67 -18.38
N ASN A 182 19.99 -8.44 -19.31
CA ASN A 182 20.66 -9.62 -19.88
C ASN A 182 21.91 -9.25 -20.69
N THR A 183 21.95 -8.04 -21.28
CA THR A 183 23.12 -7.53 -22.00
C THR A 183 24.24 -7.06 -21.05
N PHE A 184 23.91 -6.73 -19.80
CA PHE A 184 24.90 -6.35 -18.78
C PHE A 184 25.52 -7.55 -18.03
N GLN A 185 25.01 -8.77 -18.24
CA GLN A 185 25.56 -9.99 -17.62
C GLN A 185 26.49 -10.77 -18.54
N LEU A 186 26.76 -10.33 -19.78
CA LEU A 186 27.73 -10.85 -20.73
C LEU A 186 28.97 -9.97 -20.78
#